data_0cdeeb7b8bc49a2711af342b274d9ac9
#
_entry.id   0cdeeb7b8bc49a2711af342b274d9ac9
#
_cell.length_a   1.000
_cell.length_b   1.000
_cell.length_c   1.000
_cell.angle_alpha   90.00
_cell.angle_beta   90.00
_cell.angle_gamma   90.00
#
_symmetry.space_group_name_H-M   'P 1'
#
loop_
_entity.id
_entity.type
_entity.pdbx_description
1 polymer ?
#
loop_
_entity_poly.entity_id
_entity_poly.type
_entity_poly.pdbx_seq_one_letter_code
_entity_poly.pdbx_strand_id
1 'polypeptide(L)'
;MNQSVYTRTDTETPRGVVRLKAGGGFRYNTNTMRMEVVFRGLVNSWGHQFDDFGQSFLTDGAGFSGIAYSFPGAAFKPTPGAKRVLELISPGSYPKFASAEIIAGNSFPPEWQGSVITCDFRANRVTRFSLKEQGAGFVTTQEDDLLRTASSTFRPIDVKQGPDGALYIADWSNPIINHGEVDFRDERRDRWHGRIWRVAWKGGVPKEKEDLTKVASKALLDRLISNDRYTRDQARRVLLERDDLSEKQVHEWTKASSDEYQKLQGVWL
;
A
#
# COMPACT_ATOMS: atom_id res chain seq x y z
N MET A 1 0.18 -10.99 -2.14
CA MET A 1 0.46 -11.82 -0.94
C MET A 1 1.94 -11.81 -0.67
N ASN A 2 2.36 -11.60 0.57
CA ASN A 2 3.78 -11.54 0.96
C ASN A 2 4.13 -12.71 1.88
N GLN A 3 5.41 -13.07 1.90
CA GLN A 3 5.92 -14.08 2.84
C GLN A 3 7.21 -13.61 3.52
N SER A 4 7.45 -14.14 4.72
CA SER A 4 8.61 -13.86 5.57
C SER A 4 9.86 -14.62 5.13
N VAL A 5 11.03 -14.13 5.54
CA VAL A 5 12.36 -14.71 5.27
C VAL A 5 12.51 -16.17 5.73
N TYR A 6 11.79 -16.58 6.76
CA TYR A 6 11.84 -17.96 7.29
C TYR A 6 10.88 -18.92 6.60
N THR A 7 10.15 -18.46 5.61
CA THR A 7 9.12 -19.24 4.92
C THR A 7 9.67 -19.80 3.60
N ARG A 8 9.18 -20.98 3.25
CA ARG A 8 9.27 -21.52 1.90
C ARG A 8 7.87 -21.86 1.44
N THR A 9 7.52 -21.38 0.25
CA THR A 9 6.26 -21.70 -0.40
C THR A 9 6.53 -22.50 -1.67
N ASP A 10 5.86 -23.63 -1.77
CA ASP A 10 5.70 -24.42 -2.98
C ASP A 10 4.19 -24.51 -3.25
N THR A 11 3.70 -23.79 -4.26
CA THR A 11 2.28 -23.71 -4.59
C THR A 11 2.03 -24.40 -5.92
N GLU A 12 1.19 -25.43 -5.91
CA GLU A 12 0.71 -26.06 -7.12
C GLU A 12 -0.38 -25.21 -7.78
N THR A 13 -0.24 -25.00 -9.08
CA THR A 13 -1.22 -24.29 -9.90
C THR A 13 -1.50 -25.11 -11.16
N PRO A 14 -2.62 -24.86 -11.88
CA PRO A 14 -2.87 -25.52 -13.16
C PRO A 14 -1.77 -25.31 -14.22
N ARG A 15 -0.86 -24.36 -13.97
CA ARG A 15 0.27 -24.00 -14.85
C ARG A 15 1.63 -24.46 -14.32
N GLY A 16 1.64 -25.28 -13.28
CA GLY A 16 2.85 -25.79 -12.64
C GLY A 16 3.10 -25.24 -11.26
N VAL A 17 4.23 -25.63 -10.67
CA VAL A 17 4.58 -25.28 -9.29
C VAL A 17 5.32 -23.94 -9.26
N VAL A 18 4.80 -23.01 -8.46
CA VAL A 18 5.45 -21.72 -8.16
C VAL A 18 6.16 -21.82 -6.81
N ARG A 19 7.45 -21.51 -6.81
CA ARG A 19 8.32 -21.64 -5.62
C ARG A 19 8.94 -20.32 -5.24
N LEU A 20 8.89 -20.05 -3.94
CA LEU A 20 9.61 -18.93 -3.32
C LEU A 20 10.25 -19.40 -2.01
N LYS A 21 11.58 -19.28 -1.94
CA LYS A 21 12.36 -19.49 -0.72
C LYS A 21 12.73 -18.14 -0.12
N ALA A 22 12.55 -17.98 1.17
CA ALA A 22 12.73 -16.73 1.92
C ALA A 22 11.70 -15.65 1.58
N GLY A 23 11.93 -14.40 1.96
CA GLY A 23 11.00 -13.30 1.76
C GLY A 23 10.67 -13.01 0.31
N GLY A 24 9.51 -12.41 0.09
CA GLY A 24 9.06 -11.96 -1.20
C GLY A 24 7.55 -11.84 -1.32
N GLY A 25 7.08 -11.57 -2.53
CA GLY A 25 5.67 -11.37 -2.80
C GLY A 25 5.18 -12.06 -4.07
N PHE A 26 3.91 -12.44 -4.03
CA PHE A 26 3.22 -13.11 -5.11
C PHE A 26 2.14 -12.22 -5.72
N ARG A 27 1.93 -12.36 -7.02
CA ARG A 27 0.74 -11.89 -7.72
C ARG A 27 -0.06 -13.10 -8.18
N TYR A 28 -1.37 -13.06 -7.94
CA TYR A 28 -2.28 -14.12 -8.36
C TYR A 28 -3.44 -13.53 -9.16
N ASN A 29 -3.66 -14.05 -10.34
CA ASN A 29 -4.80 -13.71 -11.19
C ASN A 29 -5.90 -14.75 -10.96
N THR A 30 -7.03 -14.32 -10.40
CA THR A 30 -8.14 -15.21 -10.03
C THR A 30 -8.86 -15.78 -11.24
N ASN A 31 -8.89 -15.09 -12.37
CA ASN A 31 -9.60 -15.54 -13.57
C ASN A 31 -8.81 -16.62 -14.32
N THR A 32 -7.48 -16.46 -14.38
CA THR A 32 -6.60 -17.37 -15.13
C THR A 32 -5.89 -18.39 -14.25
N MET A 33 -6.07 -18.31 -12.92
CA MET A 33 -5.37 -19.12 -11.92
C MET A 33 -3.84 -19.03 -12.03
N ARG A 34 -3.33 -17.95 -12.61
CA ARG A 34 -1.89 -17.72 -12.77
C ARG A 34 -1.33 -17.10 -11.51
N MET A 35 -0.30 -17.73 -10.98
CA MET A 35 0.48 -17.22 -9.85
C MET A 35 1.92 -16.97 -10.29
N GLU A 36 2.50 -15.89 -9.84
CA GLU A 36 3.91 -15.55 -10.10
C GLU A 36 4.57 -14.85 -8.93
N VAL A 37 5.87 -15.00 -8.81
CA VAL A 37 6.68 -14.25 -7.84
C VAL A 37 7.00 -12.90 -8.45
N VAL A 38 6.54 -11.81 -7.80
CA VAL A 38 6.75 -10.44 -8.27
C VAL A 38 8.09 -9.90 -7.80
N PHE A 39 8.40 -10.08 -6.52
CA PHE A 39 9.68 -9.66 -5.95
C PHE A 39 10.20 -10.72 -4.96
N ARG A 40 11.49 -10.62 -4.64
CA ARG A 40 12.19 -11.51 -3.71
C ARG A 40 12.93 -10.70 -2.66
N GLY A 41 13.09 -11.28 -1.47
CA GLY A 41 13.77 -10.63 -0.35
C GLY A 41 12.82 -9.87 0.56
N LEU A 42 13.38 -8.95 1.33
CA LEU A 42 12.83 -8.39 2.55
C LEU A 42 12.69 -9.45 3.65
N VAL A 43 12.72 -9.04 4.90
CA VAL A 43 12.67 -9.99 6.03
C VAL A 43 11.23 -10.32 6.37
N ASN A 44 10.36 -9.32 6.41
CA ASN A 44 8.97 -9.48 6.76
C ASN A 44 8.14 -8.33 6.14
N SER A 45 7.91 -8.42 4.85
CA SER A 45 7.16 -7.40 4.12
C SER A 45 5.71 -7.33 4.60
N TRP A 46 5.28 -6.20 5.14
CA TRP A 46 3.95 -6.00 5.69
C TRP A 46 3.10 -5.02 4.89
N GLY A 47 3.67 -3.88 4.52
CA GLY A 47 2.97 -2.88 3.74
C GLY A 47 3.17 -3.05 2.25
N HIS A 48 2.12 -2.78 1.48
CA HIS A 48 2.17 -2.72 0.04
C HIS A 48 1.15 -1.70 -0.45
N GLN A 49 1.60 -0.75 -1.25
CA GLN A 49 0.75 0.26 -1.88
C GLN A 49 1.25 0.58 -3.28
N PHE A 50 0.32 0.95 -4.14
CA PHE A 50 0.60 1.45 -5.48
C PHE A 50 0.37 2.97 -5.52
N ASP A 51 1.19 3.66 -6.30
CA ASP A 51 0.87 5.04 -6.69
C ASP A 51 -0.19 5.08 -7.81
N ASP A 52 -0.45 6.27 -8.30
CA ASP A 52 -1.46 6.48 -9.33
C ASP A 52 -1.07 5.90 -10.70
N PHE A 53 0.22 5.63 -10.93
CA PHE A 53 0.75 4.99 -12.14
C PHE A 53 1.02 3.49 -11.98
N GLY A 54 0.61 2.89 -10.87
CA GLY A 54 0.81 1.47 -10.60
C GLY A 54 2.22 1.10 -10.16
N GLN A 55 3.05 2.10 -9.79
CA GLN A 55 4.36 1.84 -9.20
C GLN A 55 4.19 1.25 -7.79
N SER A 56 4.98 0.25 -7.46
CA SER A 56 4.79 -0.56 -6.26
C SER A 56 5.75 -0.19 -5.15
N PHE A 57 5.22 0.14 -3.98
CA PHE A 57 5.99 0.49 -2.78
C PHE A 57 5.67 -0.49 -1.65
N LEU A 58 6.72 -0.95 -0.97
CA LEU A 58 6.67 -1.95 0.08
C LEU A 58 7.27 -1.40 1.36
N THR A 59 6.83 -1.95 2.50
CA THR A 59 7.50 -1.73 3.78
C THR A 59 7.91 -3.05 4.40
N ASP A 60 8.99 -3.03 5.19
CA ASP A 60 9.47 -4.22 5.90
C ASP A 60 9.32 -4.03 7.41
N GLY A 61 8.61 -4.95 8.05
CA GLY A 61 8.36 -4.97 9.50
C GLY A 61 9.50 -5.54 10.33
N ALA A 62 10.63 -5.92 9.71
CA ALA A 62 11.80 -6.47 10.39
C ALA A 62 13.07 -6.17 9.59
N GLY A 63 14.24 -6.61 10.07
CA GLY A 63 15.50 -6.56 9.33
C GLY A 63 16.10 -5.18 9.13
N PHE A 64 15.60 -4.16 9.82
CA PHE A 64 16.04 -2.76 9.68
C PHE A 64 15.87 -2.19 8.27
N SER A 65 15.00 -2.79 7.49
CA SER A 65 14.60 -2.28 6.18
C SER A 65 13.52 -1.21 6.36
N GLY A 66 13.46 -0.27 5.45
CA GLY A 66 12.47 0.79 5.46
C GLY A 66 11.44 0.62 4.35
N ILE A 67 11.42 1.57 3.42
CA ILE A 67 10.55 1.58 2.25
C ILE A 67 11.34 1.08 1.04
N ALA A 68 10.76 0.17 0.27
CA ALA A 68 11.30 -0.37 -0.96
C ALA A 68 10.43 0.03 -2.16
N TYR A 69 11.06 0.41 -3.26
CA TYR A 69 10.43 0.50 -4.57
C TYR A 69 10.57 -0.85 -5.29
N SER A 70 9.46 -1.43 -5.71
CA SER A 70 9.42 -2.76 -6.27
C SER A 70 8.79 -2.80 -7.66
N PHE A 71 9.25 -3.75 -8.46
CA PHE A 71 8.71 -4.06 -9.79
C PHE A 71 8.89 -5.56 -10.06
N PRO A 72 8.25 -6.13 -11.10
CA PRO A 72 8.39 -7.53 -11.43
C PRO A 72 9.87 -7.92 -11.64
N GLY A 73 10.34 -8.89 -10.85
CA GLY A 73 11.73 -9.35 -10.87
C GLY A 73 12.66 -8.66 -9.86
N ALA A 74 12.18 -7.67 -9.11
CA ALA A 74 12.96 -7.00 -8.06
C ALA A 74 13.47 -8.01 -7.02
N ALA A 75 14.70 -7.79 -6.55
CA ALA A 75 15.31 -8.57 -5.48
C ALA A 75 15.94 -7.66 -4.43
N PHE A 76 15.64 -7.92 -3.16
CA PHE A 76 16.15 -7.19 -2.00
C PHE A 76 16.90 -8.14 -1.08
N LYS A 77 17.70 -7.63 -0.15
CA LYS A 77 18.30 -8.43 0.93
C LYS A 77 17.22 -8.88 1.92
N PRO A 78 17.29 -10.09 2.51
CA PRO A 78 18.13 -11.21 2.09
C PRO A 78 17.45 -12.01 0.95
N THR A 79 18.13 -12.19 -0.17
CA THR A 79 17.66 -13.08 -1.23
C THR A 79 18.75 -14.12 -1.53
N PRO A 80 18.53 -15.40 -1.23
CA PRO A 80 19.52 -16.43 -1.52
C PRO A 80 19.83 -16.52 -3.02
N GLY A 81 21.12 -16.48 -3.37
CA GLY A 81 21.59 -16.65 -4.74
C GLY A 81 21.41 -15.44 -5.66
N ALA A 82 20.88 -14.31 -5.19
CA ALA A 82 20.79 -13.10 -5.99
C ALA A 82 22.19 -12.51 -6.26
N LYS A 83 22.51 -12.31 -7.53
CA LYS A 83 23.77 -11.65 -7.94
C LYS A 83 23.72 -10.14 -7.75
N ARG A 84 22.55 -9.54 -7.82
CA ARG A 84 22.28 -8.13 -7.62
C ARG A 84 21.03 -7.97 -6.74
N VAL A 85 21.07 -7.00 -5.86
CA VAL A 85 19.94 -6.63 -5.01
C VAL A 85 19.73 -5.12 -5.11
N LEU A 86 18.48 -4.71 -4.98
CA LEU A 86 18.10 -3.30 -4.91
C LEU A 86 18.32 -2.77 -3.51
N GLU A 87 18.68 -1.51 -3.42
CA GLU A 87 18.70 -0.77 -2.17
C GLU A 87 17.29 -0.24 -1.83
N LEU A 88 17.10 0.10 -0.57
CA LEU A 88 15.87 0.72 -0.11
C LEU A 88 15.87 2.21 -0.46
N ILE A 89 14.69 2.77 -0.59
CA ILE A 89 14.52 4.18 -0.99
C ILE A 89 14.35 5.13 0.21
N SER A 90 14.15 4.59 1.42
CA SER A 90 14.06 5.41 2.63
C SER A 90 15.42 5.64 3.29
N PRO A 91 15.66 6.81 3.87
CA PRO A 91 16.88 7.07 4.64
C PRO A 91 16.86 6.31 5.97
N GLY A 92 18.04 5.96 6.48
CA GLY A 92 18.20 5.37 7.80
C GLY A 92 17.82 3.91 7.90
N SER A 93 17.63 3.46 9.13
CA SER A 93 17.30 2.07 9.47
C SER A 93 16.09 2.04 10.39
N TYR A 94 15.06 1.32 9.99
CA TYR A 94 13.75 1.30 10.65
C TYR A 94 13.39 -0.14 11.03
N PRO A 95 13.20 -0.43 12.32
CA PRO A 95 13.05 -1.82 12.75
C PRO A 95 11.68 -2.44 12.48
N LYS A 96 10.60 -1.65 12.39
CA LYS A 96 9.23 -2.18 12.44
C LYS A 96 8.22 -1.33 11.66
N PHE A 97 8.41 -1.16 10.36
CA PHE A 97 7.37 -0.55 9.54
C PHE A 97 6.27 -1.54 9.20
N ALA A 98 5.05 -1.19 9.56
CA ALA A 98 3.84 -1.92 9.21
C ALA A 98 2.96 -1.05 8.32
N SER A 99 2.32 -1.66 7.31
CA SER A 99 1.48 -0.95 6.36
C SER A 99 2.23 0.01 5.43
N ALA A 100 1.56 0.42 4.39
CA ALA A 100 1.90 1.54 3.52
C ALA A 100 0.61 2.16 2.96
N GLU A 101 0.55 3.49 2.96
CA GLU A 101 -0.49 4.26 2.30
C GLU A 101 0.17 5.43 1.57
N ILE A 102 -0.39 5.85 0.44
CA ILE A 102 0.07 7.02 -0.30
C ILE A 102 -1.06 8.04 -0.31
N ILE A 103 -0.81 9.23 0.21
CA ILE A 103 -1.83 10.28 0.29
C ILE A 103 -2.25 10.71 -1.10
N ALA A 104 -3.56 10.72 -1.34
CA ALA A 104 -4.17 11.19 -2.57
C ALA A 104 -5.40 12.08 -2.27
N GLY A 105 -5.71 13.00 -3.18
CA GLY A 105 -6.88 13.88 -3.07
C GLY A 105 -6.63 15.12 -2.22
N ASN A 106 -7.66 15.95 -2.06
CA ASN A 106 -7.58 17.29 -1.48
C ASN A 106 -7.88 17.32 0.05
N SER A 107 -7.92 16.16 0.70
CA SER A 107 -8.26 16.04 2.13
C SER A 107 -7.08 16.27 3.06
N PHE A 108 -5.87 16.39 2.51
CA PHE A 108 -4.63 16.74 3.20
C PHE A 108 -3.92 17.88 2.49
N PRO A 109 -2.95 18.56 3.14
CA PRO A 109 -2.22 19.67 2.52
C PRO A 109 -1.62 19.29 1.15
N PRO A 110 -1.59 20.22 0.18
CA PRO A 110 -1.05 19.95 -1.16
C PRO A 110 0.37 19.37 -1.15
N GLU A 111 1.23 19.82 -0.25
CA GLU A 111 2.60 19.35 -0.08
C GLU A 111 2.72 17.94 0.51
N TRP A 112 1.59 17.34 0.92
CA TRP A 112 1.52 15.96 1.38
C TRP A 112 1.12 14.97 0.29
N GLN A 113 0.68 15.47 -0.86
CA GLN A 113 0.25 14.62 -1.97
C GLN A 113 1.39 13.71 -2.43
N GLY A 114 1.10 12.44 -2.63
CA GLY A 114 2.10 11.43 -2.99
C GLY A 114 3.01 11.00 -1.84
N SER A 115 2.88 11.58 -0.63
CA SER A 115 3.66 11.13 0.52
C SER A 115 3.28 9.70 0.93
N VAL A 116 4.30 8.91 1.25
CA VAL A 116 4.12 7.56 1.83
C VAL A 116 3.95 7.70 3.34
N ILE A 117 2.86 7.14 3.83
CA ILE A 117 2.54 7.03 5.26
C ILE A 117 2.76 5.59 5.69
N THR A 118 3.45 5.38 6.79
CA THR A 118 3.65 4.03 7.36
C THR A 118 3.64 4.05 8.88
N CYS A 119 3.30 2.92 9.46
CA CYS A 119 3.17 2.74 10.90
C CYS A 119 4.46 2.19 11.49
N ASP A 120 5.06 2.91 12.44
CA ASP A 120 6.17 2.41 13.27
C ASP A 120 5.62 2.04 14.66
N PHE A 121 5.04 0.85 14.78
CA PHE A 121 4.37 0.42 16.01
C PHE A 121 5.33 0.25 17.18
N ARG A 122 6.63 0.06 16.93
CA ARG A 122 7.63 -0.03 17.99
C ARG A 122 7.95 1.32 18.60
N ALA A 123 7.96 2.38 17.78
CA ALA A 123 8.24 3.74 18.22
C ALA A 123 6.99 4.56 18.55
N ASN A 124 5.80 3.93 18.59
CA ASN A 124 4.53 4.58 18.93
C ASN A 124 4.20 5.79 18.04
N ARG A 125 4.40 5.64 16.72
CA ARG A 125 4.22 6.74 15.77
C ARG A 125 3.74 6.26 14.41
N VAL A 126 3.16 7.18 13.67
CA VAL A 126 2.87 7.08 12.24
C VAL A 126 3.75 8.09 11.52
N THR A 127 4.60 7.60 10.63
CA THR A 127 5.61 8.39 9.93
C THR A 127 5.12 8.83 8.56
N ARG A 128 5.67 9.95 8.07
CA ARG A 128 5.45 10.47 6.72
C ARG A 128 6.77 10.60 5.98
N PHE A 129 6.77 10.20 4.73
CA PHE A 129 7.90 10.35 3.81
C PHE A 129 7.43 11.02 2.53
N SER A 130 8.07 12.11 2.14
CA SER A 130 7.91 12.63 0.78
C SER A 130 8.59 11.69 -0.22
N LEU A 131 7.94 11.49 -1.37
CA LEU A 131 8.40 10.60 -2.43
C LEU A 131 8.78 11.43 -3.64
N LYS A 132 9.96 11.20 -4.22
CA LYS A 132 10.42 11.87 -5.44
C LYS A 132 11.01 10.86 -6.41
N GLU A 133 10.77 11.09 -7.68
CA GLU A 133 11.46 10.36 -8.75
C GLU A 133 12.94 10.71 -8.77
N GLN A 134 13.78 9.70 -8.98
CA GLN A 134 15.21 9.84 -9.12
C GLN A 134 15.76 8.82 -10.10
N GLY A 135 16.20 9.27 -11.27
CA GLY A 135 16.64 8.38 -12.34
C GLY A 135 15.51 7.46 -12.80
N ALA A 136 15.75 6.14 -12.78
CA ALA A 136 14.76 5.13 -13.11
C ALA A 136 14.03 4.58 -11.87
N GLY A 137 14.03 5.30 -10.77
CA GLY A 137 13.44 4.86 -9.51
C GLY A 137 12.98 6.03 -8.66
N PHE A 138 13.00 5.84 -7.34
CA PHE A 138 12.48 6.79 -6.37
C PHE A 138 13.44 6.95 -5.19
N VAL A 139 13.31 8.07 -4.50
CA VAL A 139 13.93 8.35 -3.22
C VAL A 139 12.90 8.97 -2.28
N THR A 140 13.00 8.69 -0.98
CA THR A 140 12.15 9.31 0.02
C THR A 140 12.95 10.16 0.99
N THR A 141 12.30 11.22 1.49
CA THR A 141 12.80 12.02 2.61
C THR A 141 11.84 11.87 3.78
N GLN A 142 12.36 11.57 4.96
CA GLN A 142 11.52 11.53 6.15
C GLN A 142 11.16 12.97 6.53
N GLU A 143 9.86 13.16 6.70
CA GLU A 143 9.26 14.42 7.14
C GLU A 143 8.84 14.31 8.62
N ASP A 144 8.20 15.34 9.15
CA ASP A 144 7.60 15.27 10.48
C ASP A 144 6.59 14.12 10.58
N ASP A 145 6.59 13.44 11.71
CA ASP A 145 5.65 12.35 11.97
C ASP A 145 4.20 12.86 11.87
N LEU A 146 3.34 12.10 11.19
CA LEU A 146 1.91 12.38 11.14
C LEU A 146 1.29 12.37 12.54
N LEU A 147 1.71 11.42 13.35
CA LEU A 147 1.23 11.22 14.71
C LEU A 147 2.31 10.54 15.55
N ARG A 148 2.53 11.06 16.75
CA ARG A 148 3.42 10.50 17.75
C ARG A 148 2.81 10.61 19.13
N THR A 149 3.04 9.62 19.99
CA THR A 149 2.56 9.64 21.38
C THR A 149 3.56 9.00 22.33
N ALA A 150 3.53 9.41 23.59
CA ALA A 150 4.28 8.78 24.68
C ALA A 150 3.58 7.52 25.23
N SER A 151 2.36 7.23 24.81
CA SER A 151 1.62 6.05 25.25
C SER A 151 2.28 4.76 24.77
N SER A 152 2.74 3.93 25.69
CA SER A 152 3.34 2.62 25.37
C SER A 152 2.34 1.63 24.78
N THR A 153 1.05 1.89 24.87
CA THR A 153 -0.01 1.04 24.30
C THR A 153 -0.41 1.42 22.87
N PHE A 154 0.03 2.57 22.36
CA PHE A 154 -0.24 2.93 20.96
C PHE A 154 0.65 2.11 20.04
N ARG A 155 0.04 1.20 19.29
CA ARG A 155 0.72 0.27 18.37
C ARG A 155 0.05 0.33 17.00
N PRO A 156 0.32 1.37 16.21
CA PRO A 156 -0.27 1.48 14.88
C PRO A 156 0.29 0.35 14.00
N ILE A 157 -0.61 -0.42 13.39
CA ILE A 157 -0.26 -1.60 12.58
C ILE A 157 -0.77 -1.51 11.15
N ASP A 158 -1.75 -0.64 10.88
CA ASP A 158 -2.21 -0.36 9.54
C ASP A 158 -2.71 1.08 9.43
N VAL A 159 -2.58 1.66 8.25
CA VAL A 159 -3.10 2.98 7.89
C VAL A 159 -3.68 2.93 6.49
N LYS A 160 -4.90 3.46 6.32
CA LYS A 160 -5.60 3.56 5.04
C LYS A 160 -6.35 4.88 4.93
N GLN A 161 -6.31 5.46 3.73
CA GLN A 161 -7.15 6.61 3.41
C GLN A 161 -8.58 6.14 3.13
N GLY A 162 -9.53 6.66 3.89
CA GLY A 162 -10.94 6.30 3.79
C GLY A 162 -11.71 7.09 2.72
N PRO A 163 -12.98 6.72 2.50
CA PRO A 163 -13.83 7.34 1.47
C PRO A 163 -14.15 8.82 1.74
N ASP A 164 -13.99 9.27 2.97
CA ASP A 164 -14.15 10.66 3.40
C ASP A 164 -12.83 11.46 3.32
N GLY A 165 -11.77 10.83 2.80
CA GLY A 165 -10.44 11.39 2.66
C GLY A 165 -9.59 11.39 3.95
N ALA A 166 -10.16 11.05 5.10
CA ALA A 166 -9.40 10.92 6.34
C ALA A 166 -8.51 9.68 6.35
N LEU A 167 -7.47 9.68 7.17
CA LEU A 167 -6.66 8.48 7.43
C LEU A 167 -7.26 7.71 8.61
N TYR A 168 -7.43 6.42 8.42
CA TYR A 168 -7.85 5.47 9.43
C TYR A 168 -6.65 4.63 9.85
N ILE A 169 -6.35 4.61 11.15
CA ILE A 169 -5.18 3.93 11.70
C ILE A 169 -5.68 2.84 12.63
N ALA A 170 -5.37 1.60 12.29
CA ALA A 170 -5.60 0.47 13.18
C ALA A 170 -4.49 0.43 14.25
N ASP A 171 -4.89 0.44 15.50
CA ASP A 171 -4.02 0.43 16.66
C ASP A 171 -4.25 -0.84 17.47
N TRP A 172 -3.24 -1.70 17.50
CA TRP A 172 -3.29 -2.97 18.23
C TRP A 172 -3.46 -2.79 19.75
N SER A 173 -3.13 -1.60 20.26
CA SER A 173 -3.33 -1.25 21.69
C SER A 173 -2.67 -2.23 22.66
N ASN A 174 -1.40 -2.56 22.48
CA ASN A 174 -0.72 -3.54 23.32
C ASN A 174 0.57 -2.97 23.94
N PRO A 175 0.76 -3.06 25.27
CA PRO A 175 2.01 -2.62 25.90
C PRO A 175 3.21 -3.51 25.51
N ILE A 176 2.97 -4.78 25.20
CA ILE A 176 4.01 -5.76 24.87
C ILE A 176 3.94 -6.13 23.40
N ILE A 177 5.05 -5.91 22.69
CA ILE A 177 5.19 -6.23 21.26
C ILE A 177 6.12 -7.42 21.00
N ASN A 178 6.72 -7.99 22.03
CA ASN A 178 7.60 -9.14 21.95
C ASN A 178 6.81 -10.40 21.55
N HIS A 179 7.48 -11.32 20.87
CA HIS A 179 6.94 -12.64 20.54
C HIS A 179 7.00 -13.57 21.75
N GLY A 180 7.58 -14.75 21.60
CA GLY A 180 7.70 -15.75 22.67
C GLY A 180 8.73 -15.44 23.75
N GLU A 181 9.50 -14.35 23.60
CA GLU A 181 10.41 -13.86 24.65
C GLU A 181 9.65 -13.37 25.91
N VAL A 182 8.38 -13.02 25.74
CA VAL A 182 7.43 -12.79 26.83
C VAL A 182 6.29 -13.76 26.65
N ASP A 183 5.92 -14.49 27.67
CA ASP A 183 4.84 -15.49 27.62
C ASP A 183 3.59 -14.89 26.96
N PHE A 184 2.99 -15.65 26.03
CA PHE A 184 1.77 -15.22 25.34
C PHE A 184 0.58 -15.10 26.29
N ARG A 185 0.64 -15.72 27.47
CA ARG A 185 -0.37 -15.62 28.54
C ARG A 185 -0.06 -14.54 29.57
N ASP A 186 1.06 -13.81 29.42
CA ASP A 186 1.43 -12.73 30.34
C ASP A 186 0.24 -11.75 30.50
N GLU A 187 -0.12 -11.47 31.75
CA GLU A 187 -1.30 -10.66 32.09
C GLU A 187 -1.18 -9.20 31.65
N ARG A 188 0.03 -8.70 31.40
CA ARG A 188 0.29 -7.37 30.87
C ARG A 188 -0.11 -7.24 29.39
N ARG A 189 -0.31 -8.37 28.67
CA ARG A 189 -0.79 -8.33 27.28
C ARG A 189 -2.27 -7.99 27.24
N ASP A 190 -2.61 -6.92 26.55
CA ASP A 190 -4.01 -6.61 26.26
C ASP A 190 -4.53 -7.53 25.17
N ARG A 191 -5.54 -8.33 25.47
CA ARG A 191 -6.17 -9.29 24.56
C ARG A 191 -7.56 -8.89 24.12
N TRP A 192 -8.06 -7.77 24.67
CA TRP A 192 -9.46 -7.41 24.58
C TRP A 192 -9.69 -6.09 23.86
N HIS A 193 -8.69 -5.23 23.79
CA HIS A 193 -8.82 -3.89 23.24
C HIS A 193 -8.01 -3.71 21.96
N GLY A 194 -8.58 -2.95 21.07
CA GLY A 194 -7.98 -2.36 19.90
C GLY A 194 -8.61 -0.99 19.67
N ARG A 195 -8.01 -0.18 18.83
CA ARG A 195 -8.55 1.15 18.51
C ARG A 195 -8.47 1.39 17.03
N ILE A 196 -9.44 2.14 16.50
CA ILE A 196 -9.36 2.72 15.17
C ILE A 196 -9.36 4.25 15.35
N TRP A 197 -8.27 4.86 14.94
CA TRP A 197 -8.13 6.31 14.95
C TRP A 197 -8.51 6.87 13.60
N ARG A 198 -9.33 7.92 13.59
CA ARG A 198 -9.62 8.71 12.40
C ARG A 198 -8.87 10.02 12.49
N VAL A 199 -7.97 10.26 11.55
CA VAL A 199 -7.15 11.48 11.46
C VAL A 199 -7.57 12.26 10.24
N ALA A 200 -8.08 13.47 10.45
CA ALA A 200 -8.48 14.39 9.39
C ALA A 200 -7.75 15.72 9.55
N TRP A 201 -7.40 16.33 8.44
CA TRP A 201 -6.85 17.68 8.44
C TRP A 201 -7.95 18.72 8.67
N LYS A 202 -7.74 19.65 9.61
CA LYS A 202 -8.74 20.70 9.93
C LYS A 202 -9.00 21.66 8.76
N GLY A 203 -8.02 21.84 7.86
CA GLY A 203 -8.15 22.62 6.64
C GLY A 203 -8.69 21.85 5.44
N GLY A 204 -8.97 20.55 5.61
CA GLY A 204 -9.49 19.71 4.56
C GLY A 204 -10.97 19.97 4.27
N VAL A 205 -11.35 19.81 3.01
CA VAL A 205 -12.75 19.88 2.62
C VAL A 205 -13.40 18.53 2.93
N PRO A 206 -14.48 18.50 3.75
CA PRO A 206 -15.26 17.28 3.95
C PRO A 206 -15.76 16.75 2.62
N LYS A 207 -15.55 15.47 2.38
CA LYS A 207 -15.96 14.82 1.13
C LYS A 207 -17.31 14.14 1.34
N GLU A 208 -18.28 14.48 0.50
CA GLU A 208 -19.52 13.73 0.41
C GLU A 208 -19.27 12.42 -0.34
N LYS A 209 -19.83 11.34 0.20
CA LYS A 209 -19.74 10.02 -0.40
C LYS A 209 -20.77 9.89 -1.52
N GLU A 210 -20.29 9.86 -2.76
CA GLU A 210 -21.12 9.52 -3.92
C GLU A 210 -21.36 8.02 -4.00
N ASP A 211 -22.60 7.60 -4.23
CA ASP A 211 -22.92 6.19 -4.50
C ASP A 211 -22.68 5.90 -5.99
N LEU A 212 -21.48 5.48 -6.31
CA LEU A 212 -21.05 5.22 -7.68
C LEU A 212 -21.80 4.06 -8.35
N THR A 213 -22.49 3.22 -7.57
CA THR A 213 -23.33 2.15 -8.13
C THR A 213 -24.58 2.71 -8.83
N LYS A 214 -24.92 3.96 -8.61
CA LYS A 214 -26.05 4.67 -9.27
C LYS A 214 -25.62 5.57 -10.42
N VAL A 215 -24.32 5.73 -10.61
CA VAL A 215 -23.77 6.60 -11.67
C VAL A 215 -23.71 5.81 -12.98
N ALA A 216 -24.13 6.43 -14.08
CA ALA A 216 -24.06 5.78 -15.41
C ALA A 216 -22.61 5.47 -15.81
N SER A 217 -22.38 4.34 -16.47
CA SER A 217 -21.03 3.85 -16.79
C SER A 217 -20.20 4.85 -17.62
N LYS A 218 -20.81 5.57 -18.55
CA LYS A 218 -20.12 6.65 -19.29
C LYS A 218 -19.62 7.76 -18.36
N ALA A 219 -20.38 8.14 -17.34
CA ALA A 219 -19.96 9.15 -16.36
C ALA A 219 -18.94 8.61 -15.34
N LEU A 220 -18.91 7.29 -15.13
CA LEU A 220 -17.88 6.65 -14.30
C LEU A 220 -16.49 6.71 -14.93
N LEU A 221 -16.37 6.81 -16.26
CA LEU A 221 -15.08 7.03 -16.93
C LEU A 221 -14.40 8.31 -16.40
N ASP A 222 -15.16 9.39 -16.23
CA ASP A 222 -14.63 10.66 -15.72
C ASP A 222 -14.25 10.56 -14.22
N ARG A 223 -14.78 9.59 -13.48
CA ARG A 223 -14.38 9.32 -12.09
C ARG A 223 -13.04 8.60 -11.99
N LEU A 224 -12.57 7.94 -13.05
CA LEU A 224 -11.26 7.30 -13.10
C LEU A 224 -10.08 8.29 -13.03
N ILE A 225 -10.31 9.55 -13.36
CA ILE A 225 -9.31 10.63 -13.27
C ILE A 225 -9.57 11.59 -12.10
N SER A 226 -10.43 11.20 -11.15
CA SER A 226 -10.62 11.97 -9.92
C SER A 226 -9.31 12.06 -9.13
N ASN A 227 -9.05 13.21 -8.49
CA ASN A 227 -7.91 13.35 -7.58
C ASN A 227 -7.99 12.39 -6.38
N ASP A 228 -9.19 11.91 -6.06
CA ASP A 228 -9.42 11.01 -4.96
C ASP A 228 -9.29 9.54 -5.37
N ARG A 229 -8.35 8.84 -4.76
CA ARG A 229 -8.08 7.43 -5.04
C ARG A 229 -9.29 6.53 -4.78
N TYR A 230 -9.98 6.72 -3.67
CA TYR A 230 -11.16 5.91 -3.36
C TYR A 230 -12.21 6.00 -4.46
N THR A 231 -12.48 7.22 -4.96
CA THR A 231 -13.39 7.42 -6.08
C THR A 231 -12.93 6.71 -7.35
N ARG A 232 -11.64 6.82 -7.69
CA ARG A 232 -11.08 6.11 -8.87
C ARG A 232 -11.22 4.59 -8.76
N ASP A 233 -10.84 4.03 -7.61
CA ASP A 233 -10.86 2.59 -7.39
C ASP A 233 -12.30 2.03 -7.39
N GLN A 234 -13.23 2.75 -6.77
CA GLN A 234 -14.64 2.36 -6.79
C GLN A 234 -15.26 2.51 -8.19
N ALA A 235 -14.93 3.57 -8.94
CA ALA A 235 -15.40 3.74 -10.32
C ALA A 235 -14.93 2.58 -11.20
N ARG A 236 -13.64 2.23 -11.11
CA ARG A 236 -13.08 1.08 -11.83
C ARG A 236 -13.77 -0.22 -11.45
N ARG A 237 -13.96 -0.47 -10.16
CA ARG A 237 -14.65 -1.66 -9.67
C ARG A 237 -16.05 -1.76 -10.26
N VAL A 238 -16.85 -0.69 -10.19
CA VAL A 238 -18.22 -0.69 -10.71
C VAL A 238 -18.25 -0.89 -12.22
N LEU A 239 -17.31 -0.29 -12.97
CA LEU A 239 -17.20 -0.49 -14.42
C LEU A 239 -16.89 -1.93 -14.78
N LEU A 240 -15.93 -2.55 -14.10
CA LEU A 240 -15.55 -3.95 -14.32
C LEU A 240 -16.65 -4.94 -13.88
N GLU A 241 -17.43 -4.62 -12.84
CA GLU A 241 -18.54 -5.45 -12.38
C GLU A 241 -19.74 -5.38 -13.34
N ARG A 242 -19.97 -4.24 -14.00
CA ARG A 242 -21.07 -4.08 -14.95
C ARG A 242 -20.78 -4.66 -16.32
N ASP A 243 -19.55 -4.52 -16.79
CA ASP A 243 -19.11 -4.96 -18.13
C ASP A 243 -20.03 -4.47 -19.27
N ASP A 244 -20.53 -3.22 -19.14
CA ASP A 244 -21.53 -2.63 -20.04
C ASP A 244 -20.95 -1.54 -20.97
N LEU A 245 -19.63 -1.29 -20.89
CA LEU A 245 -18.92 -0.37 -21.80
C LEU A 245 -18.33 -1.14 -22.98
N SER A 246 -18.57 -0.65 -24.19
CA SER A 246 -17.88 -1.17 -25.36
C SER A 246 -16.45 -0.63 -25.45
N GLU A 247 -15.53 -1.42 -26.04
CA GLU A 247 -14.16 -0.99 -26.34
C GLU A 247 -14.13 0.35 -27.10
N LYS A 248 -15.10 0.58 -27.98
CA LYS A 248 -15.23 1.86 -28.73
C LYS A 248 -15.45 3.05 -27.80
N GLN A 249 -16.31 2.93 -26.78
CA GLN A 249 -16.58 4.00 -25.82
C GLN A 249 -15.34 4.30 -24.97
N VAL A 250 -14.63 3.29 -24.50
CA VAL A 250 -13.37 3.46 -23.76
C VAL A 250 -12.32 4.13 -24.64
N HIS A 251 -12.20 3.68 -25.90
CA HIS A 251 -11.24 4.25 -26.84
C HIS A 251 -11.54 5.72 -27.17
N GLU A 252 -12.81 6.08 -27.39
CA GLU A 252 -13.22 7.47 -27.64
C GLU A 252 -12.91 8.36 -26.44
N TRP A 253 -13.20 7.89 -25.22
CA TRP A 253 -12.89 8.61 -24.00
C TRP A 253 -11.36 8.80 -23.81
N THR A 254 -10.57 7.77 -24.10
CA THR A 254 -9.12 7.81 -24.03
C THR A 254 -8.51 8.77 -25.06
N LYS A 255 -9.04 8.77 -26.29
CA LYS A 255 -8.60 9.66 -27.37
C LYS A 255 -8.94 11.13 -27.14
N ALA A 256 -9.98 11.42 -26.40
CA ALA A 256 -10.44 12.78 -26.14
C ALA A 256 -9.46 13.60 -25.27
N SER A 257 -8.44 12.96 -24.70
CA SER A 257 -7.48 13.60 -23.79
C SER A 257 -6.04 13.46 -24.26
N SER A 258 -5.23 14.48 -24.00
CA SER A 258 -3.77 14.40 -24.08
C SER A 258 -3.12 13.88 -22.81
N ASP A 259 -3.87 13.79 -21.69
CA ASP A 259 -3.38 13.35 -20.40
C ASP A 259 -2.99 11.86 -20.42
N GLU A 260 -1.72 11.60 -20.11
CA GLU A 260 -1.15 10.24 -20.08
C GLU A 260 -1.80 9.38 -18.99
N TYR A 261 -2.19 9.98 -17.88
CA TYR A 261 -2.88 9.27 -16.81
C TYR A 261 -4.27 8.77 -17.26
N GLN A 262 -5.04 9.62 -17.97
CA GLN A 262 -6.32 9.22 -18.54
C GLN A 262 -6.15 8.08 -19.56
N LYS A 263 -5.12 8.16 -20.41
CA LYS A 263 -4.81 7.09 -21.37
C LYS A 263 -4.47 5.78 -20.67
N LEU A 264 -3.70 5.84 -19.60
CA LEU A 264 -3.36 4.67 -18.78
C LEU A 264 -4.61 4.04 -18.15
N GLN A 265 -5.55 4.85 -17.66
CA GLN A 265 -6.82 4.35 -17.12
C GLN A 265 -7.62 3.56 -18.18
N GLY A 266 -7.64 4.03 -19.43
CA GLY A 266 -8.28 3.30 -20.53
C GLY A 266 -7.61 1.99 -20.90
N VAL A 267 -6.28 1.87 -20.70
CA VAL A 267 -5.54 0.60 -20.89
C VAL A 267 -5.86 -0.41 -19.77
N TRP A 268 -6.20 0.07 -18.59
CA TRP A 268 -6.50 -0.77 -17.43
C TRP A 268 -7.97 -1.23 -17.34
N LEU A 269 -8.85 -0.69 -18.15
CA LEU A 269 -10.23 -1.15 -18.35
C LEU A 269 -10.31 -2.25 -19.40
#